data_ac89b7fdbc6a77b46542f50f130a8077
#
_entry.id   ac89b7fdbc6a77b46542f50f130a8077
#
_cell.length_a   1.000
_cell.length_b   1.000
_cell.length_c   1.000
_cell.angle_alpha   90.00
_cell.angle_beta   90.00
_cell.angle_gamma   90.00
#
_symmetry.space_group_name_H-M   'P 1'
#
loop_
_entity.id
_entity.type
_entity.pdbx_description
1 polymer ?
#
loop_
_entity_poly.entity_id
_entity_poly.type
_entity_poly.pdbx_seq_one_letter_code
_entity_poly.pdbx_strand_id
1 'polypeptide(L)'
;MNAVRLLFLALLMLTLTASQPAAGQIPDLKTGGPVPTLAPLVRQVTPAVVNISVHGRVREDNPLYRDPLFREFFEVPRQIEKEVNATGSGVIVDAQRGYVLTNNHVVEGTSAVQITTKDGRQFSAKVIGRDPPTDVAVLQVQNPVGLKALPFGDSDGLDVGDFVLAIGNPFGLGQTVTSGLVSALGRTGLGKQGYEDFIQTDAAINPGNSGGALVSLRGELVGINSAIISPAGGNVGIGFAIPVNMARKVMEQIIVSGRVERGRIGVSLKDLHPSVNKGLNQGAVIAEIAADSPADKAGLRKGDIVTGADDRPIRTAAQLRNTIGLARVGEDVKLTLLRNGAPFTATVRVAPATEPSSALAGPNRLVR
;
A
#
# COMPACT_ATOMS: atom_id res chain seq x y z
N MET A 1 6.85 -40.55 -60.79
CA MET A 1 5.91 -39.54 -60.26
C MET A 1 5.37 -39.86 -58.84
N ASN A 2 5.84 -40.87 -58.13
CA ASN A 2 5.23 -41.32 -56.88
C ASN A 2 6.09 -41.18 -55.61
N ALA A 3 7.39 -40.91 -55.71
CA ALA A 3 8.28 -40.81 -54.56
C ALA A 3 8.20 -39.42 -53.85
N VAL A 4 8.04 -38.37 -54.66
CA VAL A 4 7.97 -36.96 -54.11
C VAL A 4 6.66 -36.65 -53.40
N ARG A 5 5.54 -37.32 -53.84
CA ARG A 5 4.24 -37.16 -53.16
C ARG A 5 4.17 -37.89 -51.81
N LEU A 6 4.88 -39.00 -51.64
CA LEU A 6 4.96 -39.71 -50.37
C LEU A 6 5.81 -38.94 -49.33
N LEU A 7 6.87 -38.21 -49.76
CA LEU A 7 7.68 -37.40 -48.87
C LEU A 7 6.92 -36.17 -48.34
N PHE A 8 6.07 -35.58 -49.18
CA PHE A 8 5.24 -34.41 -48.76
C PHE A 8 4.10 -34.82 -47.78
N LEU A 9 3.52 -36.01 -47.96
CA LEU A 9 2.52 -36.53 -47.03
C LEU A 9 3.15 -36.95 -45.67
N ALA A 10 4.37 -37.46 -45.65
CA ALA A 10 5.07 -37.80 -44.42
C ALA A 10 5.52 -36.51 -43.65
N LEU A 11 5.91 -35.45 -44.36
CA LEU A 11 6.29 -34.18 -43.75
C LEU A 11 5.09 -33.41 -43.22
N LEU A 12 3.88 -33.59 -43.79
CA LEU A 12 2.64 -32.93 -43.31
C LEU A 12 2.04 -33.63 -42.10
N MET A 13 2.37 -34.91 -41.85
CA MET A 13 1.94 -35.65 -40.66
C MET A 13 2.81 -35.40 -39.43
N LEU A 14 4.00 -34.80 -39.58
CA LEU A 14 4.95 -34.57 -38.49
C LEU A 14 4.73 -33.20 -37.79
N THR A 15 3.84 -32.36 -38.29
CA THR A 15 3.57 -31.02 -37.71
C THR A 15 2.26 -30.91 -36.93
N LEU A 16 1.50 -31.99 -36.77
CA LEU A 16 0.36 -32.06 -35.87
C LEU A 16 0.78 -32.55 -34.47
N THR A 17 1.78 -31.97 -33.86
CA THR A 17 1.88 -32.00 -32.40
C THR A 17 0.81 -31.03 -31.91
N ALA A 18 -0.37 -31.58 -31.66
CA ALA A 18 -1.46 -30.87 -30.99
C ALA A 18 -0.92 -30.26 -29.70
N SER A 19 -0.80 -28.93 -29.66
CA SER A 19 -0.70 -28.18 -28.42
C SER A 19 -1.97 -28.51 -27.66
N GLN A 20 -1.92 -29.48 -26.76
CA GLN A 20 -3.01 -29.67 -25.82
C GLN A 20 -3.13 -28.39 -25.00
N PRO A 21 -4.28 -27.76 -24.94
CA PRO A 21 -4.51 -26.68 -23.98
C PRO A 21 -4.18 -27.29 -22.61
N ALA A 22 -3.34 -26.61 -21.83
CA ALA A 22 -3.14 -26.90 -20.42
C ALA A 22 -4.47 -26.63 -19.71
N ALA A 23 -5.42 -27.56 -19.85
CA ALA A 23 -6.58 -27.58 -18.98
C ALA A 23 -6.01 -27.79 -17.58
N GLY A 24 -6.18 -26.80 -16.71
CA GLY A 24 -5.87 -26.92 -15.30
C GLY A 24 -6.62 -28.14 -14.76
N GLN A 25 -5.92 -29.27 -14.65
CA GLN A 25 -6.51 -30.49 -14.11
C GLN A 25 -6.79 -30.23 -12.64
N ILE A 26 -8.06 -30.19 -12.27
CA ILE A 26 -8.46 -30.34 -10.87
C ILE A 26 -7.91 -31.71 -10.44
N PRO A 27 -7.04 -31.77 -9.41
CA PRO A 27 -6.47 -33.02 -8.97
C PRO A 27 -7.58 -34.01 -8.66
N ASP A 28 -7.51 -35.22 -9.24
CA ASP A 28 -8.47 -36.28 -8.94
C ASP A 28 -8.26 -36.73 -7.49
N LEU A 29 -9.14 -36.32 -6.60
CA LEU A 29 -9.13 -36.65 -5.18
C LEU A 29 -9.28 -38.16 -4.90
N LYS A 30 -9.64 -38.95 -5.93
CA LYS A 30 -9.80 -40.40 -5.83
C LYS A 30 -8.50 -41.17 -5.98
N THR A 31 -7.42 -40.59 -6.49
CA THR A 31 -6.16 -41.28 -6.79
C THR A 31 -5.11 -41.22 -5.67
N GLY A 32 -5.44 -40.70 -4.48
CA GLY A 32 -4.52 -40.69 -3.31
C GLY A 32 -3.31 -39.76 -3.46
N GLY A 33 -3.32 -38.84 -4.42
CA GLY A 33 -2.32 -37.79 -4.55
C GLY A 33 -2.39 -36.77 -3.39
N PRO A 34 -1.31 -36.02 -3.13
CA PRO A 34 -1.33 -35.03 -2.06
C PRO A 34 -2.41 -33.97 -2.35
N VAL A 35 -3.30 -33.75 -1.37
CA VAL A 35 -4.33 -32.72 -1.46
C VAL A 35 -3.65 -31.36 -1.58
N PRO A 36 -4.00 -30.51 -2.59
CA PRO A 36 -3.46 -29.16 -2.70
C PRO A 36 -3.69 -28.37 -1.40
N THR A 37 -2.63 -27.87 -0.80
CA THR A 37 -2.73 -27.14 0.47
C THR A 37 -1.75 -25.98 0.52
N LEU A 38 -2.18 -24.86 1.11
CA LEU A 38 -1.33 -23.69 1.39
C LEU A 38 -0.58 -23.83 2.74
N ALA A 39 -0.80 -24.91 3.48
CA ALA A 39 -0.22 -25.08 4.82
C ALA A 39 1.32 -24.99 4.87
N PRO A 40 2.11 -25.50 3.90
CA PRO A 40 3.55 -25.28 3.89
C PRO A 40 3.94 -23.82 3.80
N LEU A 41 3.31 -23.06 2.89
CA LEU A 41 3.52 -21.63 2.72
C LEU A 41 3.15 -20.87 3.98
N VAL A 42 1.98 -21.15 4.56
CA VAL A 42 1.51 -20.52 5.81
C VAL A 42 2.52 -20.75 6.93
N ARG A 43 3.04 -21.98 7.09
CA ARG A 43 4.09 -22.27 8.11
C ARG A 43 5.37 -21.45 7.89
N GLN A 44 5.75 -21.21 6.65
CA GLN A 44 6.93 -20.43 6.30
C GLN A 44 6.79 -18.94 6.64
N VAL A 45 5.64 -18.33 6.31
CA VAL A 45 5.46 -16.88 6.34
C VAL A 45 4.92 -16.37 7.68
N THR A 46 4.11 -17.16 8.37
CA THR A 46 3.47 -16.71 9.64
C THR A 46 4.44 -16.32 10.74
N PRO A 47 5.67 -16.88 10.91
CA PRO A 47 6.58 -16.43 11.97
C PRO A 47 7.03 -14.96 11.84
N ALA A 48 6.87 -14.35 10.67
CA ALA A 48 7.18 -12.94 10.45
C ALA A 48 6.02 -11.99 10.79
N VAL A 49 4.81 -12.51 10.99
CA VAL A 49 3.63 -11.70 11.35
C VAL A 49 3.45 -11.72 12.86
N VAL A 50 3.38 -10.54 13.46
CA VAL A 50 3.35 -10.35 14.91
C VAL A 50 2.06 -9.67 15.34
N ASN A 51 1.67 -9.87 16.61
CA ASN A 51 0.70 -9.04 17.28
C ASN A 51 1.37 -7.76 17.78
N ILE A 52 0.68 -6.64 17.66
CA ILE A 52 1.06 -5.35 18.23
C ILE A 52 0.00 -4.97 19.25
N SER A 53 0.42 -4.83 20.50
CA SER A 53 -0.38 -4.28 21.58
C SER A 53 0.17 -2.91 21.96
N VAL A 54 -0.71 -1.94 22.02
CA VAL A 54 -0.34 -0.56 22.35
C VAL A 54 -1.13 -0.08 23.56
N HIS A 55 -0.43 0.62 24.44
CA HIS A 55 -1.02 1.32 25.58
C HIS A 55 -0.67 2.79 25.42
N GLY A 56 -1.65 3.64 25.57
CA GLY A 56 -1.46 5.07 25.42
C GLY A 56 -2.48 5.87 26.23
N ARG A 57 -2.27 7.19 26.29
CA ARG A 57 -3.24 8.15 26.81
C ARG A 57 -3.48 9.19 25.76
N VAL A 58 -4.73 9.35 25.37
CA VAL A 58 -5.16 10.40 24.43
C VAL A 58 -5.90 11.45 25.21
N ARG A 59 -5.61 12.72 24.95
CA ARG A 59 -6.38 13.84 25.48
C ARG A 59 -7.55 14.08 24.55
N GLU A 60 -8.74 13.85 25.05
CA GLU A 60 -9.99 14.16 24.37
C GLU A 60 -10.65 15.40 25.01
N ASP A 61 -11.33 16.20 24.18
CA ASP A 61 -12.15 17.28 24.71
C ASP A 61 -13.23 16.70 25.59
N ASN A 62 -13.31 17.19 26.82
CA ASN A 62 -14.31 16.76 27.79
C ASN A 62 -15.71 17.17 27.30
N PRO A 63 -16.62 16.23 27.01
CA PRO A 63 -17.97 16.55 26.57
C PRO A 63 -18.73 17.45 27.56
N LEU A 64 -18.47 17.29 28.85
CA LEU A 64 -19.10 18.07 29.91
C LEU A 64 -18.62 19.53 29.92
N TYR A 65 -17.43 19.82 29.37
CA TYR A 65 -16.93 21.19 29.26
C TYR A 65 -17.76 22.07 28.30
N ARG A 66 -18.55 21.44 27.41
CA ARG A 66 -19.44 22.14 26.48
C ARG A 66 -20.69 22.73 27.18
N ASP A 67 -21.06 22.14 28.34
CA ASP A 67 -22.17 22.61 29.13
C ASP A 67 -21.70 23.72 30.11
N PRO A 68 -22.28 24.92 30.07
CA PRO A 68 -21.89 26.04 30.92
C PRO A 68 -22.00 25.73 32.42
N LEU A 69 -23.00 24.94 32.85
CA LEU A 69 -23.19 24.54 34.24
C LEU A 69 -22.03 23.71 34.75
N PHE A 70 -21.62 22.71 34.00
CA PHE A 70 -20.50 21.84 34.38
C PHE A 70 -19.18 22.61 34.38
N ARG A 71 -18.98 23.50 33.41
CA ARG A 71 -17.76 24.31 33.33
C ARG A 71 -17.62 25.29 34.49
N GLU A 72 -18.72 25.96 34.88
CA GLU A 72 -18.67 27.05 35.86
C GLU A 72 -18.86 26.58 37.30
N PHE A 73 -19.68 25.53 37.52
CA PHE A 73 -19.96 25.06 38.89
C PHE A 73 -19.07 23.90 39.33
N PHE A 74 -18.57 23.05 38.38
CA PHE A 74 -17.82 21.86 38.72
C PHE A 74 -16.35 21.93 38.28
N GLU A 75 -15.91 23.07 37.71
CA GLU A 75 -14.52 23.29 37.26
C GLU A 75 -13.96 22.11 36.43
N VAL A 76 -14.81 21.48 35.61
CA VAL A 76 -14.41 20.32 34.83
C VAL A 76 -13.28 20.70 33.86
N PRO A 77 -12.23 19.90 33.76
CA PRO A 77 -11.13 20.20 32.86
C PRO A 77 -11.61 20.17 31.39
N ARG A 78 -11.05 21.06 30.55
CA ARG A 78 -11.35 21.11 29.12
C ARG A 78 -11.01 19.81 28.41
N GLN A 79 -9.96 19.13 28.86
CA GLN A 79 -9.48 17.88 28.31
C GLN A 79 -9.40 16.82 29.38
N ILE A 80 -9.82 15.62 29.05
CA ILE A 80 -9.67 14.42 29.88
C ILE A 80 -8.67 13.48 29.24
N GLU A 81 -7.85 12.84 30.07
CA GLU A 81 -6.97 11.76 29.62
C GLU A 81 -7.76 10.45 29.58
N LYS A 82 -7.85 9.86 28.40
CA LYS A 82 -8.48 8.54 28.21
C LYS A 82 -7.40 7.53 27.89
N GLU A 83 -7.37 6.43 28.63
CA GLU A 83 -6.50 5.32 28.30
C GLU A 83 -6.98 4.67 26.99
N VAL A 84 -6.07 4.49 26.06
CA VAL A 84 -6.31 3.80 24.80
C VAL A 84 -5.49 2.53 24.80
N ASN A 85 -6.20 1.41 24.68
CA ASN A 85 -5.62 0.11 24.42
C ASN A 85 -6.05 -0.32 23.04
N ALA A 86 -5.12 -0.39 22.10
CA ALA A 86 -5.39 -0.87 20.76
C ALA A 86 -4.54 -2.09 20.45
N THR A 87 -5.06 -2.93 19.58
CA THR A 87 -4.39 -4.14 19.13
C THR A 87 -4.45 -4.20 17.62
N GLY A 88 -3.35 -4.56 17.01
CA GLY A 88 -3.22 -4.76 15.57
C GLY A 88 -2.17 -5.81 15.25
N SER A 89 -1.79 -5.85 14.01
CA SER A 89 -0.74 -6.73 13.50
C SER A 89 0.45 -5.94 13.00
N GLY A 90 1.58 -6.62 12.84
CA GLY A 90 2.77 -6.08 12.21
C GLY A 90 3.51 -7.15 11.41
N VAL A 91 4.40 -6.71 10.54
CA VAL A 91 5.23 -7.58 9.71
C VAL A 91 6.70 -7.28 9.96
N ILE A 92 7.46 -8.26 10.43
CA ILE A 92 8.91 -8.15 10.56
C ILE A 92 9.50 -8.19 9.15
N VAL A 93 10.20 -7.13 8.76
CA VAL A 93 10.81 -6.98 7.42
C VAL A 93 12.33 -6.95 7.48
N ASP A 94 12.91 -6.76 8.68
CA ASP A 94 14.35 -6.90 8.94
C ASP A 94 14.54 -7.54 10.32
N ALA A 95 14.92 -8.80 10.34
CA ALA A 95 15.10 -9.56 11.59
C ALA A 95 16.36 -9.17 12.36
N GLN A 96 17.39 -8.66 11.70
CA GLN A 96 18.65 -8.28 12.32
C GLN A 96 18.53 -6.93 13.04
N ARG A 97 17.92 -5.95 12.37
CA ARG A 97 17.69 -4.60 12.91
C ARG A 97 16.40 -4.50 13.72
N GLY A 98 15.51 -5.51 13.62
CA GLY A 98 14.23 -5.56 14.31
C GLY A 98 13.18 -4.62 13.72
N TYR A 99 13.25 -4.30 12.43
CA TYR A 99 12.25 -3.42 11.84
C TYR A 99 10.95 -4.17 11.55
N VAL A 100 9.85 -3.53 11.96
CA VAL A 100 8.48 -4.01 11.77
C VAL A 100 7.67 -2.92 11.08
N LEU A 101 6.96 -3.30 10.02
CA LEU A 101 5.97 -2.46 9.37
C LEU A 101 4.59 -2.72 9.98
N THR A 102 3.81 -1.66 10.14
CA THR A 102 2.41 -1.69 10.57
C THR A 102 1.67 -0.47 10.03
N ASN A 103 0.39 -0.34 10.33
CA ASN A 103 -0.36 0.88 10.01
C ASN A 103 -0.11 1.99 11.02
N ASN A 104 -0.21 3.25 10.55
CA ASN A 104 -0.13 4.42 11.42
C ASN A 104 -1.26 4.40 12.46
N HIS A 105 -2.50 4.10 12.06
CA HIS A 105 -3.64 4.10 12.96
C HIS A 105 -3.53 3.07 14.10
N VAL A 106 -2.74 2.00 13.94
CA VAL A 106 -2.48 0.99 14.99
C VAL A 106 -1.65 1.58 16.13
N VAL A 107 -0.73 2.50 15.83
CA VAL A 107 0.22 3.07 16.80
C VAL A 107 0.00 4.55 17.08
N GLU A 108 -1.10 5.11 16.61
CA GLU A 108 -1.42 6.52 16.83
C GLU A 108 -1.76 6.80 18.31
N GLY A 109 -1.19 7.90 18.85
CA GLY A 109 -1.42 8.29 20.26
C GLY A 109 -0.81 7.35 21.31
N THR A 110 0.11 6.45 20.93
CA THR A 110 0.66 5.45 21.85
C THR A 110 1.92 5.95 22.54
N SER A 111 2.11 5.54 23.80
CA SER A 111 3.33 5.79 24.58
C SER A 111 4.21 4.54 24.69
N ALA A 112 3.62 3.35 24.59
CA ALA A 112 4.33 2.07 24.69
C ALA A 112 3.79 1.07 23.66
N VAL A 113 4.70 0.37 23.01
CA VAL A 113 4.38 -0.67 22.02
C VAL A 113 5.01 -1.98 22.47
N GLN A 114 4.20 -3.02 22.55
CA GLN A 114 4.61 -4.39 22.80
C GLN A 114 4.33 -5.23 21.56
N ILE A 115 5.29 -6.04 21.17
CA ILE A 115 5.20 -6.98 20.05
C ILE A 115 5.21 -8.39 20.59
N THR A 116 4.22 -9.21 20.19
CA THR A 116 4.18 -10.64 20.53
C THR A 116 4.32 -11.46 19.25
N THR A 117 5.34 -12.31 19.21
CA THR A 117 5.60 -13.23 18.08
C THR A 117 4.67 -14.44 18.14
N LYS A 118 4.60 -15.20 17.03
CA LYS A 118 3.79 -16.43 16.93
C LYS A 118 4.08 -17.44 18.03
N ASP A 119 5.32 -17.55 18.46
CA ASP A 119 5.79 -18.47 19.52
C ASP A 119 5.59 -17.92 20.94
N GLY A 120 4.89 -16.76 21.08
CA GLY A 120 4.52 -16.18 22.35
C GLY A 120 5.60 -15.32 23.02
N ARG A 121 6.76 -15.11 22.38
CA ARG A 121 7.80 -14.21 22.92
C ARG A 121 7.33 -12.77 22.79
N GLN A 122 7.63 -11.99 23.82
CA GLN A 122 7.25 -10.59 23.90
C GLN A 122 8.48 -9.69 23.83
N PHE A 123 8.35 -8.61 23.09
CA PHE A 123 9.40 -7.62 22.87
C PHE A 123 8.82 -6.21 23.03
N SER A 124 9.57 -5.34 23.69
CA SER A 124 9.29 -3.90 23.61
C SER A 124 9.75 -3.35 22.28
N ALA A 125 9.01 -2.41 21.72
CA ALA A 125 9.37 -1.74 20.48
C ALA A 125 9.22 -0.22 20.61
N LYS A 126 9.99 0.50 19.78
CA LYS A 126 9.90 1.95 19.64
C LYS A 126 9.27 2.28 18.29
N VAL A 127 8.43 3.30 18.26
CA VAL A 127 7.98 3.92 17.00
C VAL A 127 9.13 4.76 16.46
N ILE A 128 9.72 4.35 15.32
CA ILE A 128 10.81 5.07 14.66
C ILE A 128 10.25 6.28 13.91
N GLY A 129 9.09 6.12 13.30
CA GLY A 129 8.35 7.19 12.64
C GLY A 129 7.03 6.70 12.06
N ARG A 130 6.23 7.65 11.65
CA ARG A 130 4.89 7.43 11.13
C ARG A 130 4.64 8.32 9.92
N ASP A 131 3.84 7.82 9.01
CA ASP A 131 3.36 8.57 7.85
C ASP A 131 1.83 8.45 7.74
N PRO A 132 1.08 9.34 8.41
CA PRO A 132 -0.38 9.31 8.38
C PRO A 132 -0.99 9.36 6.97
N PRO A 133 -0.40 10.12 5.99
CA PRO A 133 -0.96 10.16 4.64
C PRO A 133 -0.97 8.84 3.87
N THR A 134 -0.06 7.91 4.19
CA THR A 134 -0.03 6.55 3.60
C THR A 134 -0.49 5.49 4.57
N ASP A 135 -0.84 5.87 5.80
CA ASP A 135 -1.19 4.97 6.91
C ASP A 135 -0.10 3.93 7.22
N VAL A 136 1.18 4.29 7.09
CA VAL A 136 2.34 3.42 7.39
C VAL A 136 3.06 3.90 8.64
N ALA A 137 3.47 2.96 9.49
CA ALA A 137 4.36 3.19 10.61
C ALA A 137 5.50 2.17 10.64
N VAL A 138 6.64 2.59 11.14
CA VAL A 138 7.86 1.77 11.32
C VAL A 138 8.16 1.67 12.80
N LEU A 139 8.25 0.43 13.28
CA LEU A 139 8.67 0.11 14.63
C LEU A 139 10.06 -0.52 14.62
N GLN A 140 10.77 -0.38 15.72
CA GLN A 140 12.01 -1.09 15.96
C GLN A 140 11.92 -1.88 17.27
N VAL A 141 12.04 -3.19 17.16
CA VAL A 141 12.11 -4.12 18.28
C VAL A 141 13.41 -3.89 19.06
N GLN A 142 13.33 -3.85 20.39
CA GLN A 142 14.50 -3.83 21.25
C GLN A 142 15.02 -5.26 21.42
N ASN A 143 16.33 -5.44 21.23
CA ASN A 143 17.01 -6.76 21.33
C ASN A 143 16.35 -7.83 20.43
N PRO A 144 16.40 -7.69 19.10
CA PRO A 144 15.66 -8.52 18.14
C PRO A 144 16.30 -9.91 17.95
N VAL A 145 16.26 -10.77 18.99
CA VAL A 145 16.86 -12.11 18.93
C VAL A 145 15.88 -13.14 18.40
N GLY A 146 16.33 -13.93 17.40
CA GLY A 146 15.57 -15.07 16.88
C GLY A 146 14.30 -14.67 16.11
N LEU A 147 14.21 -13.45 15.60
CA LEU A 147 13.13 -13.01 14.74
C LEU A 147 13.27 -13.61 13.33
N LYS A 148 12.15 -13.73 12.63
CA LYS A 148 12.10 -14.09 11.21
C LYS A 148 11.46 -12.97 10.43
N ALA A 149 12.10 -12.56 9.32
CA ALA A 149 11.60 -11.52 8.43
C ALA A 149 10.90 -12.14 7.22
N LEU A 150 9.92 -11.42 6.69
CA LEU A 150 9.30 -11.71 5.41
C LEU A 150 10.06 -10.95 4.30
N PRO A 151 10.44 -11.61 3.21
CA PRO A 151 11.08 -10.92 2.09
C PRO A 151 10.09 -9.98 1.41
N PHE A 152 10.57 -8.83 0.96
CA PHE A 152 9.80 -7.94 0.12
C PHE A 152 9.60 -8.54 -1.27
N GLY A 153 8.35 -8.58 -1.73
CA GLY A 153 8.02 -8.82 -3.13
C GLY A 153 7.96 -7.51 -3.93
N ASP A 154 7.33 -7.59 -5.09
CA ASP A 154 7.08 -6.44 -5.96
C ASP A 154 5.57 -6.24 -6.16
N SER A 155 5.02 -5.20 -5.54
CA SER A 155 3.59 -4.88 -5.68
C SER A 155 3.23 -4.24 -7.01
N ASP A 156 4.21 -3.70 -7.76
CA ASP A 156 3.96 -3.10 -9.07
C ASP A 156 3.83 -4.18 -10.16
N GLY A 157 4.36 -5.40 -9.89
CA GLY A 157 4.23 -6.57 -10.76
C GLY A 157 2.99 -7.42 -10.51
N LEU A 158 2.07 -6.99 -9.63
CA LEU A 158 0.81 -7.70 -9.39
C LEU A 158 -0.18 -7.46 -10.51
N ASP A 159 -0.93 -8.52 -10.83
CA ASP A 159 -2.07 -8.47 -11.74
C ASP A 159 -3.38 -8.83 -11.02
N VAL A 160 -4.50 -8.32 -11.54
CA VAL A 160 -5.83 -8.73 -11.08
C VAL A 160 -6.01 -10.22 -11.39
N GLY A 161 -6.37 -11.00 -10.36
CA GLY A 161 -6.46 -12.44 -10.42
C GLY A 161 -5.30 -13.18 -9.71
N ASP A 162 -4.25 -12.47 -9.30
CA ASP A 162 -3.17 -13.08 -8.52
C ASP A 162 -3.67 -13.55 -7.16
N PHE A 163 -3.30 -14.78 -6.77
CA PHE A 163 -3.63 -15.32 -5.46
C PHE A 163 -2.80 -14.65 -4.36
N VAL A 164 -3.48 -14.28 -3.27
CA VAL A 164 -2.86 -13.67 -2.09
C VAL A 164 -3.39 -14.27 -0.80
N LEU A 165 -2.56 -14.20 0.24
CA LEU A 165 -2.91 -14.56 1.61
C LEU A 165 -2.88 -13.31 2.49
N ALA A 166 -3.99 -12.97 3.15
CA ALA A 166 -4.01 -11.95 4.18
C ALA A 166 -3.78 -12.61 5.55
N ILE A 167 -2.74 -12.15 6.25
CA ILE A 167 -2.29 -12.74 7.52
C ILE A 167 -2.27 -11.64 8.58
N GLY A 168 -2.88 -11.92 9.71
CA GLY A 168 -2.83 -11.08 10.90
C GLY A 168 -2.67 -11.90 12.16
N ASN A 169 -2.46 -11.22 13.28
CA ASN A 169 -2.40 -11.82 14.61
C ASN A 169 -3.28 -11.03 15.60
N PRO A 170 -4.60 -11.05 15.38
CA PRO A 170 -5.53 -10.32 16.23
C PRO A 170 -5.47 -10.84 17.68
N PHE A 171 -5.41 -9.93 18.64
CA PHE A 171 -5.51 -10.22 20.08
C PHE A 171 -4.42 -11.14 20.66
N GLY A 172 -3.40 -11.55 19.89
CA GLY A 172 -2.38 -12.50 20.35
C GLY A 172 -2.90 -13.91 20.65
N LEU A 173 -4.17 -14.20 20.32
CA LEU A 173 -4.81 -15.49 20.58
C LEU A 173 -4.50 -16.54 19.50
N GLY A 174 -3.79 -16.15 18.47
CA GLY A 174 -3.43 -16.98 17.32
C GLY A 174 -3.50 -16.21 16.01
N GLN A 175 -2.75 -16.68 15.02
CA GLN A 175 -2.75 -16.03 13.71
C GLN A 175 -3.97 -16.42 12.90
N THR A 176 -4.57 -15.44 12.26
CA THR A 176 -5.64 -15.63 11.27
C THR A 176 -5.03 -15.54 9.87
N VAL A 177 -5.35 -16.52 9.03
CA VAL A 177 -4.94 -16.57 7.63
C VAL A 177 -6.20 -16.71 6.79
N THR A 178 -6.37 -15.78 5.85
CA THR A 178 -7.42 -15.83 4.84
C THR A 178 -6.78 -15.83 3.45
N SER A 179 -7.44 -16.40 2.46
CA SER A 179 -6.96 -16.44 1.08
C SER A 179 -7.97 -15.79 0.16
N GLY A 180 -7.47 -15.22 -0.93
CA GLY A 180 -8.28 -14.60 -1.96
C GLY A 180 -7.42 -14.22 -3.15
N LEU A 181 -7.94 -13.29 -3.95
CA LEU A 181 -7.32 -12.77 -5.16
C LEU A 181 -7.10 -11.26 -5.04
N VAL A 182 -6.19 -10.74 -5.84
CA VAL A 182 -6.14 -9.33 -6.18
C VAL A 182 -7.37 -9.01 -7.03
N SER A 183 -8.32 -8.28 -6.47
CA SER A 183 -9.59 -7.94 -7.15
C SER A 183 -9.47 -6.66 -7.98
N ALA A 184 -8.61 -5.72 -7.56
CA ALA A 184 -8.29 -4.50 -8.29
C ALA A 184 -6.98 -3.88 -7.78
N LEU A 185 -6.40 -3.00 -8.58
CA LEU A 185 -5.19 -2.23 -8.25
C LEU A 185 -5.49 -0.73 -8.39
N GLY A 186 -4.71 0.10 -7.72
CA GLY A 186 -4.78 1.55 -7.85
C GLY A 186 -6.04 2.18 -7.23
N ARG A 187 -6.62 1.56 -6.18
CA ARG A 187 -7.82 2.10 -5.52
C ARG A 187 -7.47 3.32 -4.67
N THR A 188 -8.29 4.36 -4.84
CA THR A 188 -8.15 5.66 -4.16
C THR A 188 -9.49 6.13 -3.62
N GLY A 189 -9.48 7.18 -2.78
CA GLY A 189 -10.71 7.78 -2.25
C GLY A 189 -11.30 7.09 -1.03
N LEU A 190 -10.50 6.31 -0.31
CA LEU A 190 -10.91 5.59 0.90
C LEU A 190 -10.59 6.35 2.18
N GLY A 191 -9.57 7.18 2.18
CA GLY A 191 -9.11 7.97 3.29
C GLY A 191 -9.28 9.48 3.10
N LYS A 192 -8.91 10.23 4.13
CA LYS A 192 -9.03 11.70 4.14
C LYS A 192 -7.83 12.41 3.51
N GLN A 193 -6.74 11.71 3.21
CA GLN A 193 -5.47 12.30 2.78
C GLN A 193 -4.82 11.51 1.64
N GLY A 194 -4.54 12.16 0.60
CA GLY A 194 -4.35 11.86 -0.81
C GLY A 194 -3.20 10.99 -1.31
N TYR A 195 -2.53 10.15 -0.50
CA TYR A 195 -1.48 9.23 -1.00
C TYR A 195 -1.97 7.78 -0.94
N GLU A 196 -3.00 7.51 -1.72
CA GLU A 196 -3.63 6.20 -1.78
C GLU A 196 -3.37 5.53 -3.13
N ASP A 197 -3.09 4.24 -3.09
CA ASP A 197 -2.89 3.37 -4.26
C ASP A 197 -3.16 1.92 -3.84
N PHE A 198 -4.31 1.67 -3.18
CA PHE A 198 -4.56 0.41 -2.52
C PHE A 198 -4.68 -0.77 -3.50
N ILE A 199 -4.16 -1.92 -3.06
CA ILE A 199 -4.49 -3.24 -3.58
C ILE A 199 -5.85 -3.62 -2.99
N GLN A 200 -6.85 -3.88 -3.83
CA GLN A 200 -8.13 -4.45 -3.40
C GLN A 200 -8.05 -5.97 -3.48
N THR A 201 -8.54 -6.66 -2.45
CA THR A 201 -8.60 -8.13 -2.39
C THR A 201 -9.92 -8.59 -1.80
N ASP A 202 -10.37 -9.78 -2.18
CA ASP A 202 -11.49 -10.50 -1.55
C ASP A 202 -11.03 -11.41 -0.39
N ALA A 203 -9.72 -11.57 -0.18
CA ALA A 203 -9.20 -12.16 1.05
C ALA A 203 -9.78 -11.42 2.26
N ALA A 204 -10.40 -12.14 3.20
CA ALA A 204 -11.11 -11.53 4.31
C ALA A 204 -10.13 -10.76 5.23
N ILE A 205 -10.23 -9.44 5.24
CA ILE A 205 -9.54 -8.54 6.17
C ILE A 205 -10.57 -8.13 7.22
N ASN A 206 -10.26 -8.34 8.50
CA ASN A 206 -11.12 -8.01 9.64
C ASN A 206 -10.31 -7.21 10.68
N PRO A 207 -10.97 -6.56 11.65
CA PRO A 207 -10.28 -5.90 12.76
C PRO A 207 -9.25 -6.82 13.42
N GLY A 208 -8.03 -6.30 13.61
CA GLY A 208 -6.87 -7.04 14.09
C GLY A 208 -5.93 -7.55 12.99
N ASN A 209 -6.38 -7.72 11.74
CA ASN A 209 -5.48 -7.97 10.61
C ASN A 209 -4.77 -6.70 10.10
N SER A 210 -5.26 -5.52 10.48
CA SER A 210 -4.63 -4.22 10.13
C SER A 210 -3.17 -4.18 10.57
N GLY A 211 -2.28 -3.78 9.69
CA GLY A 211 -0.83 -3.81 9.86
C GLY A 211 -0.18 -5.15 9.57
N GLY A 212 -0.97 -6.22 9.36
CA GLY A 212 -0.50 -7.54 8.98
C GLY A 212 -0.10 -7.64 7.51
N ALA A 213 0.28 -8.83 7.08
CA ALA A 213 0.84 -9.09 5.76
C ALA A 213 -0.22 -9.47 4.73
N LEU A 214 -0.12 -8.90 3.53
CA LEU A 214 -0.64 -9.49 2.30
C LEU A 214 0.53 -10.16 1.58
N VAL A 215 0.42 -11.47 1.33
CA VAL A 215 1.53 -12.32 0.87
C VAL A 215 1.17 -12.99 -0.45
N SER A 216 2.10 -13.03 -1.40
CA SER A 216 1.98 -13.78 -2.64
C SER A 216 2.14 -15.29 -2.42
N LEU A 217 1.78 -16.11 -3.42
CA LEU A 217 2.06 -17.56 -3.37
C LEU A 217 3.57 -17.91 -3.37
N ARG A 218 4.44 -16.95 -3.68
CA ARG A 218 5.90 -17.09 -3.53
C ARG A 218 6.41 -16.89 -2.11
N GLY A 219 5.51 -16.52 -1.17
CA GLY A 219 5.88 -16.24 0.22
C GLY A 219 6.51 -14.86 0.43
N GLU A 220 6.25 -13.94 -0.47
CA GLU A 220 6.77 -12.57 -0.44
C GLU A 220 5.70 -11.59 0.02
N LEU A 221 6.11 -10.59 0.80
CA LEU A 221 5.25 -9.49 1.21
C LEU A 221 4.93 -8.62 0.01
N VAL A 222 3.64 -8.52 -0.37
CA VAL A 222 3.18 -7.67 -1.48
C VAL A 222 2.32 -6.51 -1.02
N GLY A 223 1.84 -6.53 0.23
CA GLY A 223 1.09 -5.41 0.81
C GLY A 223 1.00 -5.48 2.33
N ILE A 224 0.58 -4.37 2.93
CA ILE A 224 0.23 -4.25 4.35
C ILE A 224 -1.28 -4.13 4.44
N ASN A 225 -1.94 -5.09 5.09
CA ASN A 225 -3.39 -5.05 5.30
C ASN A 225 -3.78 -3.77 6.06
N SER A 226 -4.76 -3.02 5.57
CA SER A 226 -5.10 -1.72 6.17
C SER A 226 -6.57 -1.62 6.56
N ALA A 227 -7.48 -1.61 5.60
CA ALA A 227 -8.86 -1.23 5.82
C ALA A 227 -9.86 -2.17 5.15
N ILE A 228 -11.10 -2.04 5.57
CA ILE A 228 -12.27 -2.63 4.90
C ILE A 228 -13.28 -1.53 4.60
N ILE A 229 -14.00 -1.64 3.49
CA ILE A 229 -15.27 -0.93 3.34
C ILE A 229 -16.35 -1.84 3.89
N SER A 230 -16.95 -1.46 5.01
CA SER A 230 -18.01 -2.24 5.62
C SER A 230 -19.07 -1.35 6.23
N PRO A 231 -20.27 -1.31 5.69
CA PRO A 231 -21.41 -0.59 6.29
C PRO A 231 -21.84 -1.18 7.65
N ALA A 232 -21.54 -2.46 7.90
CA ALA A 232 -21.97 -3.19 9.08
C ALA A 232 -20.83 -3.65 10.01
N GLY A 233 -19.57 -3.22 9.75
CA GLY A 233 -18.41 -3.53 10.62
C GLY A 233 -17.73 -4.87 10.36
N GLY A 234 -18.24 -5.72 9.45
CA GLY A 234 -17.62 -7.00 9.05
C GLY A 234 -17.16 -6.99 7.58
N ASN A 235 -16.25 -7.88 7.21
CA ASN A 235 -15.79 -8.00 5.81
C ASN A 235 -16.94 -8.49 4.91
N VAL A 236 -17.15 -7.79 3.79
CA VAL A 236 -18.14 -8.11 2.74
C VAL A 236 -17.46 -8.55 1.44
N GLY A 237 -16.23 -9.08 1.51
CA GLY A 237 -15.44 -9.46 0.32
C GLY A 237 -14.68 -8.28 -0.31
N ILE A 238 -14.52 -7.18 0.43
CA ILE A 238 -13.77 -6.00 -0.04
C ILE A 238 -12.77 -5.59 1.04
N GLY A 239 -11.53 -5.99 0.86
CA GLY A 239 -10.39 -5.63 1.69
C GLY A 239 -9.40 -4.78 0.91
N PHE A 240 -8.60 -3.99 1.62
CA PHE A 240 -7.58 -3.11 1.05
C PHE A 240 -6.25 -3.29 1.76
N ALA A 241 -5.19 -3.31 0.96
CA ALA A 241 -3.81 -3.34 1.45
C ALA A 241 -2.98 -2.22 0.81
N ILE A 242 -2.07 -1.65 1.59
CA ILE A 242 -1.08 -0.68 1.11
C ILE A 242 -0.03 -1.45 0.31
N PRO A 243 0.29 -1.08 -0.94
CA PRO A 243 1.31 -1.73 -1.75
C PRO A 243 2.67 -1.75 -1.04
N VAL A 244 3.35 -2.88 -1.09
CA VAL A 244 4.64 -3.03 -0.38
C VAL A 244 5.71 -2.08 -0.90
N ASN A 245 5.73 -1.77 -2.21
CA ASN A 245 6.69 -0.81 -2.78
C ASN A 245 6.49 0.60 -2.21
N MET A 246 5.24 0.99 -1.95
CA MET A 246 4.93 2.24 -1.25
C MET A 246 5.39 2.19 0.21
N ALA A 247 5.02 1.14 0.96
CA ALA A 247 5.40 0.98 2.35
C ALA A 247 6.93 0.95 2.54
N ARG A 248 7.65 0.30 1.63
CA ARG A 248 9.12 0.25 1.61
C ARG A 248 9.75 1.63 1.44
N LYS A 249 9.27 2.44 0.46
CA LYS A 249 9.77 3.82 0.25
C LYS A 249 9.55 4.70 1.48
N VAL A 250 8.38 4.57 2.11
CA VAL A 250 8.06 5.27 3.36
C VAL A 250 9.00 4.83 4.48
N MET A 251 9.19 3.52 4.66
CA MET A 251 10.09 2.96 5.67
C MET A 251 11.54 3.45 5.49
N GLU A 252 12.05 3.43 4.27
CA GLU A 252 13.42 3.87 3.98
C GLU A 252 13.65 5.34 4.36
N GLN A 253 12.69 6.22 4.09
CA GLN A 253 12.77 7.63 4.51
C GLN A 253 12.67 7.77 6.03
N ILE A 254 11.75 7.07 6.67
CA ILE A 254 11.58 7.10 8.13
C ILE A 254 12.85 6.63 8.84
N ILE A 255 13.51 5.57 8.37
CA ILE A 255 14.75 5.07 8.96
C ILE A 255 15.88 6.10 8.88
N VAL A 256 15.96 6.85 7.78
CA VAL A 256 17.04 7.82 7.54
C VAL A 256 16.79 9.14 8.26
N SER A 257 15.54 9.66 8.22
CA SER A 257 15.21 11.02 8.65
C SER A 257 14.14 11.12 9.75
N GLY A 258 13.57 9.99 10.17
CA GLY A 258 12.48 9.95 11.16
C GLY A 258 11.12 10.38 10.61
N ARG A 259 11.05 10.86 9.39
CA ARG A 259 9.84 11.39 8.74
C ARG A 259 9.88 11.15 7.23
N VAL A 260 8.73 11.32 6.58
CA VAL A 260 8.63 11.31 5.12
C VAL A 260 8.57 12.75 4.61
N GLU A 261 9.51 13.11 3.75
CA GLU A 261 9.49 14.38 3.04
C GLU A 261 8.79 14.21 1.69
N ARG A 262 7.80 15.06 1.43
CA ARG A 262 7.04 14.99 0.18
C ARG A 262 7.71 15.75 -0.93
N GLY A 263 7.84 15.08 -2.08
CA GLY A 263 8.30 15.69 -3.32
C GLY A 263 7.16 16.32 -4.11
N ARG A 264 7.50 17.31 -4.95
CA ARG A 264 6.60 17.88 -5.95
C ARG A 264 7.36 18.28 -7.19
N ILE A 265 6.65 18.34 -8.32
CA ILE A 265 7.20 18.87 -9.59
C ILE A 265 6.40 20.08 -10.09
N GLY A 266 5.32 20.48 -9.41
CA GLY A 266 4.53 21.66 -9.74
C GLY A 266 3.51 21.45 -10.84
N VAL A 267 2.81 20.32 -10.85
CA VAL A 267 1.75 19.99 -11.81
C VAL A 267 0.42 19.70 -11.09
N SER A 268 -0.70 20.05 -11.73
CA SER A 268 -2.02 19.49 -11.43
C SER A 268 -2.28 18.31 -12.38
N LEU A 269 -2.82 17.23 -11.85
CA LEU A 269 -3.03 15.99 -12.58
C LEU A 269 -4.50 15.61 -12.64
N LYS A 270 -4.89 14.96 -13.75
CA LYS A 270 -6.21 14.33 -13.94
C LYS A 270 -6.01 12.94 -14.52
N ASP A 271 -6.94 12.04 -14.22
CA ASP A 271 -6.95 10.75 -14.89
C ASP A 271 -7.26 10.89 -16.38
N LEU A 272 -6.66 10.03 -17.18
CA LEU A 272 -6.95 9.96 -18.61
C LEU A 272 -8.35 9.39 -18.79
N HIS A 273 -9.25 10.19 -19.37
CA HIS A 273 -10.56 9.70 -19.71
C HIS A 273 -10.53 8.96 -21.06
N PRO A 274 -11.10 7.75 -21.19
CA PRO A 274 -11.04 6.94 -22.42
C PRO A 274 -11.55 7.64 -23.69
N SER A 275 -12.43 8.63 -23.55
CA SER A 275 -12.96 9.42 -24.68
C SER A 275 -11.96 10.42 -25.27
N VAL A 276 -10.88 10.74 -24.56
CA VAL A 276 -9.95 11.82 -24.95
C VAL A 276 -8.84 11.32 -25.87
N ASN A 277 -8.50 10.02 -25.81
CA ASN A 277 -7.40 9.49 -26.64
C ASN A 277 -7.78 8.10 -27.19
N LYS A 278 -8.00 8.02 -28.50
CA LYS A 278 -8.32 6.75 -29.18
C LYS A 278 -7.10 5.81 -29.10
N GLY A 279 -7.18 4.78 -28.26
CA GLY A 279 -6.17 3.73 -28.13
C GLY A 279 -5.34 3.73 -26.85
N LEU A 280 -5.46 4.75 -25.99
CA LEU A 280 -4.79 4.77 -24.66
C LEU A 280 -5.84 4.82 -23.55
N ASN A 281 -5.88 3.81 -22.72
CA ASN A 281 -6.88 3.68 -21.66
C ASN A 281 -6.35 4.04 -20.27
N GLN A 282 -5.04 4.33 -20.14
CA GLN A 282 -4.38 4.55 -18.86
C GLN A 282 -3.31 5.64 -18.98
N GLY A 283 -3.11 6.42 -17.92
CA GLY A 283 -2.11 7.48 -17.84
C GLY A 283 -2.57 8.65 -16.98
N ALA A 284 -1.65 9.57 -16.67
CA ALA A 284 -1.92 10.81 -15.95
C ALA A 284 -1.82 12.01 -16.89
N VAL A 285 -2.88 12.79 -17.03
CA VAL A 285 -2.90 14.00 -17.85
C VAL A 285 -2.43 15.19 -17.03
N ILE A 286 -1.46 15.96 -17.54
CA ILE A 286 -1.06 17.23 -16.94
C ILE A 286 -2.13 18.28 -17.25
N ALA A 287 -2.89 18.68 -16.23
CA ALA A 287 -3.97 19.66 -16.36
C ALA A 287 -3.45 21.09 -16.29
N GLU A 288 -2.49 21.35 -15.40
CA GLU A 288 -1.86 22.67 -15.20
C GLU A 288 -0.40 22.50 -14.77
N ILE A 289 0.41 23.50 -15.04
CA ILE A 289 1.81 23.58 -14.61
C ILE A 289 2.01 24.93 -13.92
N ALA A 290 2.61 24.90 -12.75
CA ALA A 290 3.01 26.11 -12.04
C ALA A 290 4.23 26.74 -12.72
N ALA A 291 4.21 28.04 -12.93
CA ALA A 291 5.34 28.78 -13.48
C ALA A 291 6.61 28.59 -12.62
N ASP A 292 7.75 28.56 -13.23
CA ASP A 292 9.08 28.36 -12.61
C ASP A 292 9.24 27.04 -11.84
N SER A 293 8.25 26.14 -11.95
CA SER A 293 8.30 24.82 -11.30
C SER A 293 9.32 23.89 -11.96
N PRO A 294 9.71 22.80 -11.30
CA PRO A 294 10.53 21.76 -11.92
C PRO A 294 9.94 21.20 -13.22
N ALA A 295 8.63 21.02 -13.29
CA ALA A 295 7.94 20.57 -14.50
C ALA A 295 8.03 21.58 -15.64
N ASP A 296 7.88 22.87 -15.35
CA ASP A 296 8.02 23.96 -16.32
C ASP A 296 9.45 24.02 -16.87
N LYS A 297 10.46 23.97 -16.00
CA LYS A 297 11.87 23.94 -16.37
C LYS A 297 12.26 22.71 -17.19
N ALA A 298 11.59 21.57 -16.97
CA ALA A 298 11.76 20.35 -17.74
C ALA A 298 11.02 20.38 -19.10
N GLY A 299 10.30 21.46 -19.42
CA GLY A 299 9.59 21.63 -20.68
C GLY A 299 8.32 20.81 -20.81
N LEU A 300 7.72 20.38 -19.68
CA LEU A 300 6.40 19.76 -19.67
C LEU A 300 5.34 20.78 -20.08
N ARG A 301 4.22 20.32 -20.62
CA ARG A 301 3.13 21.18 -21.09
C ARG A 301 1.77 20.65 -20.63
N LYS A 302 0.82 21.55 -20.48
CA LYS A 302 -0.58 21.20 -20.32
C LYS A 302 -1.04 20.30 -21.47
N GLY A 303 -1.73 19.21 -21.15
CA GLY A 303 -2.19 18.20 -22.11
C GLY A 303 -1.21 17.05 -22.34
N ASP A 304 0.01 17.09 -21.83
CA ASP A 304 0.91 15.95 -21.84
C ASP A 304 0.30 14.79 -21.05
N ILE A 305 0.45 13.57 -21.57
CA ILE A 305 -0.04 12.36 -20.92
C ILE A 305 1.18 11.57 -20.42
N VAL A 306 1.34 11.48 -19.11
CA VAL A 306 2.39 10.68 -18.50
C VAL A 306 1.96 9.22 -18.46
N THR A 307 2.75 8.36 -19.11
CA THR A 307 2.51 6.90 -19.21
C THR A 307 3.53 6.08 -18.45
N GLY A 308 4.63 6.71 -18.01
CA GLY A 308 5.67 6.06 -17.20
C GLY A 308 6.44 7.06 -16.36
N ALA A 309 7.00 6.57 -15.24
CA ALA A 309 7.94 7.29 -14.39
C ALA A 309 9.06 6.33 -14.01
N ASP A 310 10.30 6.68 -14.30
CA ASP A 310 11.44 5.78 -14.35
C ASP A 310 11.09 4.58 -15.24
N ASP A 311 11.32 3.37 -14.85
CA ASP A 311 10.98 2.19 -15.66
C ASP A 311 9.59 1.60 -15.31
N ARG A 312 8.72 2.37 -14.64
CA ARG A 312 7.41 1.91 -14.16
C ARG A 312 6.26 2.54 -14.94
N PRO A 313 5.24 1.75 -15.32
CA PRO A 313 4.05 2.29 -15.95
C PRO A 313 3.25 3.16 -14.99
N ILE A 314 2.76 4.29 -15.47
CA ILE A 314 1.81 5.17 -14.79
C ILE A 314 0.44 4.99 -15.43
N ARG A 315 -0.51 4.48 -14.64
CA ARG A 315 -1.88 4.19 -15.09
C ARG A 315 -2.88 5.27 -14.68
N THR A 316 -2.60 5.99 -13.57
CA THR A 316 -3.51 6.99 -13.00
C THR A 316 -2.76 8.24 -12.52
N ALA A 317 -3.50 9.35 -12.37
CA ALA A 317 -3.00 10.58 -11.74
C ALA A 317 -2.53 10.35 -10.30
N ALA A 318 -3.21 9.49 -9.57
CA ALA A 318 -2.86 9.12 -8.20
C ALA A 318 -1.50 8.41 -8.14
N GLN A 319 -1.25 7.44 -9.04
CA GLN A 319 0.04 6.77 -9.12
C GLN A 319 1.19 7.74 -9.39
N LEU A 320 1.03 8.66 -10.35
CA LEU A 320 2.06 9.66 -10.62
C LEU A 320 2.29 10.57 -9.41
N ARG A 321 1.21 11.04 -8.77
CA ARG A 321 1.30 11.85 -7.55
C ARG A 321 2.04 11.11 -6.44
N ASN A 322 1.75 9.83 -6.22
CA ASN A 322 2.40 9.00 -5.21
C ASN A 322 3.88 8.76 -5.55
N THR A 323 4.18 8.48 -6.82
CA THR A 323 5.56 8.29 -7.29
C THR A 323 6.41 9.53 -7.03
N ILE A 324 5.92 10.71 -7.43
CA ILE A 324 6.61 11.99 -7.20
C ILE A 324 6.62 12.35 -5.71
N GLY A 325 5.49 12.19 -5.02
CA GLY A 325 5.35 12.53 -3.61
C GLY A 325 6.24 11.72 -2.66
N LEU A 326 6.62 10.51 -3.07
CA LEU A 326 7.49 9.60 -2.31
C LEU A 326 8.92 9.53 -2.87
N ALA A 327 9.22 10.20 -3.97
CA ALA A 327 10.59 10.37 -4.46
C ALA A 327 11.36 11.31 -3.53
N ARG A 328 12.66 11.08 -3.40
CA ARG A 328 13.51 11.93 -2.54
C ARG A 328 13.60 13.34 -3.12
N VAL A 329 13.57 14.33 -2.25
CA VAL A 329 13.81 15.72 -2.66
C VAL A 329 15.21 15.82 -3.27
N GLY A 330 15.29 16.43 -4.46
CA GLY A 330 16.52 16.52 -5.25
C GLY A 330 16.80 15.32 -6.15
N GLU A 331 15.98 14.28 -6.13
CA GLU A 331 16.04 13.16 -7.06
C GLU A 331 15.55 13.58 -8.45
N ASP A 332 16.17 13.04 -9.48
CA ASP A 332 15.76 13.24 -10.86
C ASP A 332 14.87 12.06 -11.29
N VAL A 333 13.62 12.32 -11.64
CA VAL A 333 12.64 11.34 -12.12
C VAL A 333 12.50 11.45 -13.62
N LYS A 334 12.71 10.35 -14.35
CA LYS A 334 12.53 10.26 -15.80
C LYS A 334 11.08 9.94 -16.12
N LEU A 335 10.37 10.88 -16.73
CA LEU A 335 8.99 10.69 -17.16
C LEU A 335 8.94 10.26 -18.63
N THR A 336 8.13 9.25 -18.93
CA THR A 336 7.73 8.86 -20.28
C THR A 336 6.35 9.45 -20.54
N LEU A 337 6.22 10.21 -21.64
CA LEU A 337 5.03 11.00 -21.93
C LEU A 337 4.61 10.87 -23.38
N LEU A 338 3.34 11.19 -23.64
CA LEU A 338 2.81 11.43 -24.97
C LEU A 338 2.40 12.91 -25.09
N ARG A 339 2.91 13.59 -26.12
CA ARG A 339 2.51 14.94 -26.51
C ARG A 339 1.93 14.89 -27.91
N ASN A 340 0.64 15.24 -28.05
CA ASN A 340 -0.07 15.15 -29.34
C ASN A 340 0.06 13.77 -30.02
N GLY A 341 0.10 12.70 -29.22
CA GLY A 341 0.27 11.33 -29.70
C GLY A 341 1.72 10.89 -29.96
N ALA A 342 2.71 11.79 -29.94
CA ALA A 342 4.10 11.47 -30.12
C ALA A 342 4.79 11.18 -28.77
N PRO A 343 5.52 10.05 -28.63
CA PRO A 343 6.24 9.74 -27.41
C PRO A 343 7.46 10.63 -27.22
N PHE A 344 7.72 11.05 -25.99
CA PHE A 344 8.96 11.70 -25.60
C PHE A 344 9.28 11.43 -24.13
N THR A 345 10.48 11.76 -23.70
CA THR A 345 10.91 11.63 -22.31
C THR A 345 11.38 12.98 -21.77
N ALA A 346 11.11 13.23 -20.49
CA ALA A 346 11.62 14.38 -19.77
C ALA A 346 12.15 13.95 -18.40
N THR A 347 13.28 14.50 -17.99
CA THR A 347 13.81 14.31 -16.64
C THR A 347 13.44 15.52 -15.80
N VAL A 348 12.78 15.27 -14.67
CA VAL A 348 12.26 16.32 -13.79
C VAL A 348 12.86 16.16 -12.39
N ARG A 349 13.51 17.21 -11.88
CA ARG A 349 14.05 17.22 -10.54
C ARG A 349 12.93 17.44 -9.51
N VAL A 350 12.86 16.58 -8.51
CA VAL A 350 11.85 16.67 -7.45
C VAL A 350 12.22 17.79 -6.48
N ALA A 351 11.31 18.75 -6.31
CA ALA A 351 11.42 19.82 -5.30
C ALA A 351 10.68 19.44 -4.02
N PRO A 352 11.01 20.03 -2.86
CA PRO A 352 10.24 19.84 -1.63
C PRO A 352 8.81 20.36 -1.82
N ALA A 353 7.83 19.59 -1.34
CA ALA A 353 6.48 20.14 -1.17
C ALA A 353 6.56 21.16 -0.03
N THR A 354 6.50 22.46 -0.36
CA THR A 354 6.30 23.47 0.67
C THR A 354 4.97 23.17 1.35
N GLU A 355 4.95 23.14 2.68
CA GLU A 355 3.68 23.15 3.42
C GLU A 355 2.81 24.30 2.87
N PRO A 356 1.48 24.08 2.68
CA PRO A 356 0.62 25.19 2.31
C PRO A 356 0.82 26.27 3.35
N SER A 357 1.37 27.42 2.92
CA SER A 357 1.47 28.59 3.75
C SER A 357 0.08 28.86 4.36
N SER A 358 -0.02 28.86 5.67
CA SER A 358 -1.23 29.22 6.43
C SER A 358 -1.73 30.66 6.17
N ALA A 359 -1.21 31.32 5.15
CA ALA A 359 -1.42 32.71 4.77
C ALA A 359 -2.68 32.98 3.92
N LEU A 360 -3.57 31.98 3.71
CA LEU A 360 -4.85 32.21 3.00
C LEU A 360 -6.10 31.88 3.84
N ALA A 361 -5.98 31.89 5.15
CA ALA A 361 -7.14 32.10 6.01
C ALA A 361 -7.46 33.63 6.06
N GLY A 362 -8.04 34.15 4.99
CA GLY A 362 -8.61 35.48 4.98
C GLY A 362 -9.70 35.60 6.05
N PRO A 363 -9.83 36.73 6.72
CA PRO A 363 -10.80 36.91 7.79
C PRO A 363 -12.21 36.77 7.21
N ASN A 364 -12.96 35.82 7.78
CA ASN A 364 -14.37 35.60 7.49
C ASN A 364 -15.13 36.92 7.87
N ARG A 365 -15.42 37.77 6.89
CA ARG A 365 -16.31 38.93 7.09
C ARG A 365 -17.72 38.41 7.32
N LEU A 366 -18.10 38.33 8.56
CA LEU A 366 -19.52 38.32 8.96
C LEU A 366 -20.20 39.56 8.35
N VAL A 367 -21.05 39.34 7.37
CA VAL A 367 -22.05 40.33 6.96
C VAL A 367 -23.29 40.11 7.82
N ARG A 368 -23.73 41.17 8.43
CA ARG A 368 -24.92 41.28 9.29
C ARG A 368 -26.20 40.92 8.56
#